data_121fdbdcefa775c0051c7aa8807c59ce
#
_entry.id   121fdbdcefa775c0051c7aa8807c59ce
#
_cell.length_a   1.000
_cell.length_b   1.000
_cell.length_c   1.000
_cell.angle_alpha   90.00
_cell.angle_beta   90.00
_cell.angle_gamma   90.00
#
_symmetry.space_group_name_H-M   'P 1'
#
loop_
_entity.id
_entity.type
_entity.pdbx_description
1 polymer ?
#
loop_
_entity_poly.entity_id
_entity_poly.type
_entity_poly.pdbx_seq_one_letter_code
_entity_poly.pdbx_strand_id
1 'polypeptide(L)'
;VWGGVFQYSEAGSWSHPHFEKIISFQAQYLRQYSQAYAQWKDPKYLAAARDVERYLTEVLLSPDGAFYVSQDADLNHDVDGHTYYALPDAARRKLGLPRIDTNLYARENGWAISGLVAYYDASADPKALAIAERAAKWVLANRALPDRGFRHGDKDRGGPFLGDTVAMGQALLDLYAATGDRDWLASAAKAGDFVATFRDETGGFFTSKTSEGTAGVFAKPAKLIDDQIQVARFMNMLNRY
;
A
#
# COMPACT_ATOMS: atom_id res chain seq x y z
N VAL A 1 -20.03 3.30 -9.65
CA VAL A 1 -18.69 2.98 -9.15
C VAL A 1 -18.60 3.48 -7.73
N TRP A 2 -18.09 2.65 -6.81
CA TRP A 2 -18.01 3.00 -5.37
C TRP A 2 -16.73 3.76 -5.02
N GLY A 3 -16.15 4.47 -5.97
CA GLY A 3 -14.89 5.17 -5.83
C GLY A 3 -13.68 4.33 -6.21
N GLY A 4 -12.49 4.88 -5.98
CA GLY A 4 -11.25 4.27 -6.39
C GLY A 4 -10.95 4.38 -7.88
N VAL A 5 -9.78 3.86 -8.28
CA VAL A 5 -9.30 3.88 -9.66
C VAL A 5 -9.16 2.47 -10.20
N PHE A 6 -9.43 2.30 -11.48
CA PHE A 6 -9.15 1.06 -12.20
C PHE A 6 -7.66 0.93 -12.52
N GLN A 7 -7.20 -0.29 -12.79
CA GLN A 7 -5.78 -0.59 -12.88
C GLN A 7 -5.11 0.09 -14.08
N TYR A 8 -5.61 -0.13 -15.28
CA TYR A 8 -5.07 0.45 -16.53
C TYR A 8 -6.14 0.56 -17.61
N SER A 9 -5.80 1.26 -18.69
CA SER A 9 -6.64 1.37 -19.88
C SER A 9 -6.28 0.27 -20.88
N GLU A 10 -7.25 -0.54 -21.28
CA GLU A 10 -7.06 -1.49 -22.37
C GLU A 10 -7.08 -0.78 -23.74
N ALA A 11 -6.24 -1.23 -24.67
CA ALA A 11 -6.16 -0.68 -26.03
C ALA A 11 -6.01 0.85 -26.12
N GLY A 12 -5.49 1.51 -25.07
CA GLY A 12 -5.29 2.95 -25.04
C GLY A 12 -6.57 3.77 -24.90
N SER A 13 -7.68 3.16 -24.53
CA SER A 13 -8.98 3.82 -24.35
C SER A 13 -9.54 3.59 -22.95
N TRP A 14 -9.93 4.67 -22.28
CA TRP A 14 -10.60 4.60 -20.98
C TRP A 14 -12.07 4.18 -21.06
N SER A 15 -12.62 3.96 -22.24
CA SER A 15 -13.93 3.32 -22.39
C SER A 15 -13.91 1.83 -22.05
N HIS A 16 -12.72 1.21 -22.08
CA HIS A 16 -12.50 -0.20 -21.74
C HIS A 16 -11.31 -0.32 -20.79
N PRO A 17 -11.46 0.06 -19.51
CA PRO A 17 -10.42 -0.13 -18.52
C PRO A 17 -10.38 -1.58 -18.06
N HIS A 18 -9.23 -2.03 -17.57
CA HIS A 18 -9.15 -3.23 -16.75
C HIS A 18 -9.73 -2.90 -15.37
N PHE A 19 -10.86 -3.51 -15.03
CA PHE A 19 -11.70 -3.10 -13.90
C PHE A 19 -11.17 -3.52 -12.53
N GLU A 20 -10.07 -4.28 -12.47
CA GLU A 20 -9.44 -4.64 -11.21
C GLU A 20 -9.00 -3.39 -10.43
N LYS A 21 -9.17 -3.42 -9.10
CA LYS A 21 -8.78 -2.33 -8.21
C LYS A 21 -7.78 -2.85 -7.18
N ILE A 22 -6.51 -2.60 -7.43
CA ILE A 22 -5.40 -3.05 -6.59
C ILE A 22 -5.01 -1.94 -5.62
N ILE A 23 -4.78 -2.29 -4.36
CA ILE A 23 -4.47 -1.35 -3.28
C ILE A 23 -3.26 -0.46 -3.58
N SER A 24 -2.22 -0.97 -4.28
CA SER A 24 -1.04 -0.19 -4.63
C SER A 24 -1.39 1.03 -5.48
N PHE A 25 -2.30 0.88 -6.46
CA PHE A 25 -2.80 2.00 -7.26
C PHE A 25 -3.65 2.95 -6.42
N GLN A 26 -4.56 2.42 -5.60
CA GLN A 26 -5.40 3.24 -4.74
C GLN A 26 -4.54 4.11 -3.81
N ALA A 27 -3.56 3.52 -3.13
CA ALA A 27 -2.68 4.23 -2.21
C ALA A 27 -1.85 5.31 -2.91
N GLN A 28 -1.30 5.00 -4.08
CA GLN A 28 -0.52 5.96 -4.87
C GLN A 28 -1.38 7.12 -5.38
N TYR A 29 -2.56 6.87 -5.92
CA TYR A 29 -3.46 7.92 -6.40
C TYR A 29 -4.00 8.76 -5.25
N LEU A 30 -4.33 8.15 -4.10
CA LEU A 30 -4.70 8.89 -2.90
C LEU A 30 -3.61 9.90 -2.52
N ARG A 31 -2.36 9.44 -2.44
CA ARG A 31 -1.20 10.29 -2.14
C ARG A 31 -1.01 11.39 -3.20
N GLN A 32 -1.05 11.04 -4.49
CA GLN A 32 -0.84 11.99 -5.58
C GLN A 32 -1.91 13.08 -5.64
N TYR A 33 -3.20 12.71 -5.53
CA TYR A 33 -4.29 13.68 -5.52
C TYR A 33 -4.25 14.58 -4.29
N SER A 34 -3.89 14.02 -3.13
CA SER A 34 -3.70 14.80 -1.89
C SER A 34 -2.58 15.82 -2.03
N GLN A 35 -1.42 15.41 -2.56
CA GLN A 35 -0.29 16.31 -2.82
C GLN A 35 -0.63 17.36 -3.90
N ALA A 36 -1.34 16.97 -4.95
CA ALA A 36 -1.81 17.88 -5.98
C ALA A 36 -2.74 18.96 -5.39
N TYR A 37 -3.66 18.57 -4.51
CA TYR A 37 -4.50 19.52 -3.79
C TYR A 37 -3.68 20.42 -2.86
N ALA A 38 -2.74 19.86 -2.12
CA ALA A 38 -1.86 20.64 -1.24
C ALA A 38 -1.08 21.71 -2.02
N GLN A 39 -0.64 21.39 -3.24
CA GLN A 39 0.14 22.28 -4.11
C GLN A 39 -0.71 23.33 -4.83
N TRP A 40 -1.81 22.92 -5.45
CA TRP A 40 -2.57 23.79 -6.36
C TRP A 40 -3.89 24.29 -5.79
N LYS A 41 -4.38 23.74 -4.67
CA LYS A 41 -5.65 24.09 -4.02
C LYS A 41 -6.89 23.96 -4.94
N ASP A 42 -6.76 23.24 -6.05
CA ASP A 42 -7.91 22.96 -6.93
C ASP A 42 -8.78 21.86 -6.32
N PRO A 43 -10.07 22.15 -6.01
CA PRO A 43 -10.96 21.24 -5.30
C PRO A 43 -11.20 19.91 -6.03
N LYS A 44 -10.95 19.84 -7.35
CA LYS A 44 -11.08 18.58 -8.11
C LYS A 44 -10.13 17.50 -7.59
N TYR A 45 -8.92 17.87 -7.16
CA TYR A 45 -7.95 16.91 -6.63
C TYR A 45 -8.38 16.38 -5.25
N LEU A 46 -8.93 17.25 -4.39
CA LEU A 46 -9.47 16.81 -3.11
C LEU A 46 -10.69 15.90 -3.29
N ALA A 47 -11.56 16.21 -4.26
CA ALA A 47 -12.70 15.35 -4.57
C ALA A 47 -12.26 13.96 -5.07
N ALA A 48 -11.25 13.90 -5.94
CA ALA A 48 -10.67 12.64 -6.40
C ALA A 48 -10.00 11.86 -5.25
N ALA A 49 -9.24 12.55 -4.39
CA ALA A 49 -8.62 11.93 -3.21
C ALA A 49 -9.69 11.33 -2.28
N ARG A 50 -10.76 12.08 -1.99
CA ARG A 50 -11.89 11.61 -1.16
C ARG A 50 -12.59 10.39 -1.75
N ASP A 51 -12.72 10.33 -3.07
CA ASP A 51 -13.35 9.18 -3.75
C ASP A 51 -12.47 7.91 -3.62
N VAL A 52 -11.15 8.06 -3.68
CA VAL A 52 -10.21 6.94 -3.46
C VAL A 52 -10.16 6.55 -1.98
N GLU A 53 -10.10 7.52 -1.04
CA GLU A 53 -10.15 7.26 0.39
C GLU A 53 -11.41 6.48 0.79
N ARG A 54 -12.57 6.91 0.31
CA ARG A 54 -13.84 6.23 0.53
C ARG A 54 -13.79 4.77 0.05
N TYR A 55 -13.25 4.51 -1.13
CA TYR A 55 -13.10 3.15 -1.63
C TYR A 55 -12.18 2.30 -0.75
N LEU A 56 -11.04 2.83 -0.33
CA LEU A 56 -10.13 2.13 0.58
C LEU A 56 -10.84 1.76 1.89
N THR A 57 -11.59 2.68 2.46
CA THR A 57 -12.20 2.52 3.79
C THR A 57 -13.51 1.73 3.78
N GLU A 58 -14.32 1.83 2.71
CA GLU A 58 -15.60 1.11 2.61
C GLU A 58 -15.45 -0.29 2.00
N VAL A 59 -14.41 -0.55 1.17
CA VAL A 59 -14.28 -1.80 0.41
C VAL A 59 -13.07 -2.62 0.83
N LEU A 60 -11.89 -2.00 1.00
CA LEU A 60 -10.66 -2.72 1.28
C LEU A 60 -10.27 -2.74 2.76
N LEU A 61 -10.88 -1.94 3.63
CA LEU A 61 -10.57 -1.97 5.06
C LEU A 61 -11.19 -3.22 5.72
N SER A 62 -10.34 -4.05 6.32
CA SER A 62 -10.79 -5.21 7.06
C SER A 62 -11.41 -4.83 8.42
N PRO A 63 -12.24 -5.68 9.02
CA PRO A 63 -12.74 -5.47 10.39
C PRO A 63 -11.63 -5.31 11.43
N ASP A 64 -10.48 -5.96 11.22
CA ASP A 64 -9.31 -5.90 12.11
C ASP A 64 -8.54 -4.58 12.00
N GLY A 65 -8.78 -3.80 10.93
CA GLY A 65 -8.21 -2.47 10.75
C GLY A 65 -7.02 -2.40 9.79
N ALA A 66 -6.60 -3.50 9.21
CA ALA A 66 -5.65 -3.54 8.10
C ALA A 66 -6.39 -3.59 6.76
N PHE A 67 -5.66 -3.40 5.65
CA PHE A 67 -6.25 -3.35 4.32
C PHE A 67 -6.03 -4.63 3.53
N TYR A 68 -7.06 -5.08 2.84
CA TYR A 68 -7.07 -6.13 1.83
C TYR A 68 -6.34 -5.70 0.57
N VAL A 69 -5.93 -6.67 -0.27
CA VAL A 69 -5.02 -6.44 -1.40
C VAL A 69 -5.70 -5.84 -2.62
N SER A 70 -6.84 -6.42 -3.04
CA SER A 70 -7.50 -6.00 -4.27
C SER A 70 -8.96 -6.41 -4.33
N GLN A 71 -9.67 -5.78 -5.26
CA GLN A 71 -10.99 -6.20 -5.74
C GLN A 71 -10.84 -6.68 -7.18
N ASP A 72 -11.36 -7.87 -7.47
CA ASP A 72 -11.34 -8.49 -8.80
C ASP A 72 -12.06 -7.60 -9.84
N ALA A 73 -11.67 -7.75 -11.10
CA ALA A 73 -12.32 -7.09 -12.23
C ALA A 73 -13.74 -7.60 -12.44
N ASP A 74 -13.92 -8.91 -12.35
CA ASP A 74 -15.16 -9.62 -12.67
C ASP A 74 -15.98 -9.94 -11.42
N LEU A 75 -17.30 -9.88 -11.53
CA LEU A 75 -18.16 -10.29 -10.42
C LEU A 75 -18.00 -11.79 -10.15
N ASN A 76 -18.03 -12.57 -11.22
CA ASN A 76 -17.85 -14.03 -11.21
C ASN A 76 -17.59 -14.52 -12.66
N HIS A 77 -17.55 -15.84 -12.86
CA HIS A 77 -17.32 -16.45 -14.15
C HIS A 77 -18.35 -16.05 -15.23
N ASP A 78 -19.58 -15.76 -14.84
CA ASP A 78 -20.69 -15.48 -15.78
C ASP A 78 -20.90 -13.99 -16.04
N VAL A 79 -20.38 -13.12 -15.17
CA VAL A 79 -20.56 -11.67 -15.22
C VAL A 79 -19.20 -11.00 -15.14
N ASP A 80 -18.69 -10.66 -16.32
CA ASP A 80 -17.41 -9.95 -16.46
C ASP A 80 -17.49 -8.49 -16.01
N GLY A 81 -16.35 -7.83 -15.89
CA GLY A 81 -16.25 -6.45 -15.46
C GLY A 81 -16.99 -5.48 -16.37
N HIS A 82 -16.96 -5.68 -17.70
CA HIS A 82 -17.68 -4.82 -18.63
C HIS A 82 -19.19 -4.88 -18.41
N THR A 83 -19.73 -6.08 -18.30
CA THR A 83 -21.15 -6.32 -18.02
C THR A 83 -21.54 -5.73 -16.65
N TYR A 84 -20.72 -6.00 -15.63
CA TYR A 84 -21.00 -5.54 -14.27
C TYR A 84 -20.97 -4.01 -14.13
N TYR A 85 -19.92 -3.35 -14.62
CA TYR A 85 -19.77 -1.91 -14.48
C TYR A 85 -20.62 -1.08 -15.45
N ALA A 86 -21.20 -1.69 -16.50
CA ALA A 86 -22.22 -1.08 -17.32
C ALA A 86 -23.57 -0.93 -16.61
N LEU A 87 -23.82 -1.72 -15.54
CA LEU A 87 -25.05 -1.66 -14.79
C LEU A 87 -25.13 -0.38 -13.94
N PRO A 88 -26.35 0.16 -13.69
CA PRO A 88 -26.57 1.19 -12.69
C PRO A 88 -26.15 0.74 -11.28
N ASP A 89 -25.77 1.68 -10.42
CA ASP A 89 -25.30 1.39 -9.06
C ASP A 89 -26.26 0.51 -8.26
N ALA A 90 -27.57 0.79 -8.33
CA ALA A 90 -28.58 0.01 -7.62
C ALA A 90 -28.64 -1.47 -8.08
N ALA A 91 -28.36 -1.73 -9.35
CA ALA A 91 -28.31 -3.10 -9.87
C ALA A 91 -27.04 -3.82 -9.40
N ARG A 92 -25.87 -3.16 -9.45
CA ARG A 92 -24.63 -3.72 -8.92
C ARG A 92 -24.72 -4.05 -7.44
N ARG A 93 -25.32 -3.18 -6.62
CA ARG A 93 -25.50 -3.42 -5.18
C ARG A 93 -26.34 -4.66 -4.90
N LYS A 94 -27.31 -4.97 -5.76
CA LYS A 94 -28.11 -6.20 -5.65
C LYS A 94 -27.33 -7.46 -6.00
N LEU A 95 -26.38 -7.35 -6.93
CA LEU A 95 -25.52 -8.46 -7.32
C LEU A 95 -24.36 -8.71 -6.33
N GLY A 96 -24.01 -7.72 -5.53
CA GLY A 96 -22.88 -7.76 -4.61
C GLY A 96 -21.61 -7.18 -5.20
N LEU A 97 -20.49 -7.44 -4.51
CA LEU A 97 -19.14 -6.97 -4.90
C LEU A 97 -18.40 -8.07 -5.67
N PRO A 98 -17.58 -7.71 -6.68
CA PRO A 98 -16.53 -8.59 -7.15
C PRO A 98 -15.66 -9.09 -5.99
N ARG A 99 -15.06 -10.27 -6.16
CA ARG A 99 -14.26 -10.94 -5.13
C ARG A 99 -13.17 -10.01 -4.59
N ILE A 100 -13.04 -9.97 -3.28
CA ILE A 100 -11.96 -9.26 -2.59
C ILE A 100 -10.85 -10.29 -2.27
N ASP A 101 -9.60 -9.95 -2.63
CA ASP A 101 -8.43 -10.66 -2.10
C ASP A 101 -8.18 -10.17 -0.67
N THR A 102 -8.55 -11.02 0.28
CA THR A 102 -8.52 -10.72 1.72
C THR A 102 -7.17 -10.96 2.39
N ASN A 103 -6.11 -11.18 1.63
CA ASN A 103 -4.77 -11.20 2.21
C ASN A 103 -4.42 -9.83 2.81
N LEU A 104 -3.60 -9.85 3.86
CA LEU A 104 -3.18 -8.66 4.59
C LEU A 104 -1.64 -8.62 4.60
N TYR A 105 -1.07 -7.93 3.61
CA TYR A 105 0.38 -7.84 3.42
C TYR A 105 0.97 -6.56 4.01
N ALA A 106 2.19 -6.65 4.54
CA ALA A 106 2.84 -5.50 5.19
C ALA A 106 3.12 -4.36 4.21
N ARG A 107 3.65 -4.66 3.03
CA ARG A 107 3.99 -3.67 2.02
C ARG A 107 2.76 -2.87 1.56
N GLU A 108 1.69 -3.57 1.24
CA GLU A 108 0.43 -3.02 0.77
C GLU A 108 -0.21 -2.13 1.83
N ASN A 109 -0.17 -2.55 3.08
CA ASN A 109 -0.63 -1.73 4.21
C ASN A 109 0.28 -0.51 4.42
N GLY A 110 1.60 -0.63 4.29
CA GLY A 110 2.51 0.50 4.34
C GLY A 110 2.17 1.59 3.31
N TRP A 111 1.85 1.19 2.09
CA TRP A 111 1.42 2.14 1.05
C TRP A 111 0.08 2.81 1.37
N ALA A 112 -0.90 2.04 1.85
CA ALA A 112 -2.21 2.58 2.23
C ALA A 112 -2.09 3.57 3.40
N ILE A 113 -1.29 3.25 4.41
CA ILE A 113 -1.00 4.15 5.55
C ILE A 113 -0.40 5.46 5.05
N SER A 114 0.65 5.41 4.22
CA SER A 114 1.27 6.61 3.63
C SER A 114 0.29 7.44 2.80
N GLY A 115 -0.61 6.78 2.05
CA GLY A 115 -1.66 7.46 1.28
C GLY A 115 -2.67 8.18 2.18
N LEU A 116 -3.11 7.53 3.27
CA LEU A 116 -4.05 8.10 4.23
C LEU A 116 -3.44 9.27 5.03
N VAL A 117 -2.16 9.18 5.41
CA VAL A 117 -1.46 10.29 6.06
C VAL A 117 -1.38 11.50 5.12
N ALA A 118 -1.00 11.29 3.85
CA ALA A 118 -0.99 12.37 2.87
C ALA A 118 -2.39 12.98 2.65
N TYR A 119 -3.44 12.17 2.71
CA TYR A 119 -4.82 12.66 2.64
C TYR A 119 -5.21 13.46 3.88
N TYR A 120 -4.81 13.01 5.08
CA TYR A 120 -4.99 13.77 6.31
C TYR A 120 -4.30 15.14 6.23
N ASP A 121 -3.04 15.20 5.81
CA ASP A 121 -2.27 16.44 5.66
C ASP A 121 -2.95 17.44 4.69
N ALA A 122 -3.60 16.92 3.66
CA ALA A 122 -4.27 17.74 2.66
C ALA A 122 -5.68 18.19 3.07
N SER A 123 -6.45 17.31 3.74
CA SER A 123 -7.88 17.48 4.03
C SER A 123 -8.17 17.89 5.47
N ALA A 124 -7.22 17.68 6.38
CA ALA A 124 -7.39 17.77 7.83
C ALA A 124 -8.48 16.82 8.39
N ASP A 125 -8.75 15.70 7.71
CA ASP A 125 -9.73 14.70 8.17
C ASP A 125 -9.11 13.77 9.23
N PRO A 126 -9.45 13.91 10.52
CA PRO A 126 -8.85 13.12 11.60
C PRO A 126 -9.21 11.62 11.51
N LYS A 127 -10.27 11.26 10.78
CA LYS A 127 -10.65 9.85 10.59
C LYS A 127 -9.61 9.11 9.75
N ALA A 128 -9.09 9.77 8.71
CA ALA A 128 -8.05 9.18 7.87
C ALA A 128 -6.78 8.87 8.68
N LEU A 129 -6.34 9.80 9.52
CA LEU A 129 -5.19 9.57 10.41
C LEU A 129 -5.46 8.43 11.40
N ALA A 130 -6.63 8.40 12.04
CA ALA A 130 -6.99 7.35 12.99
C ALA A 130 -7.02 5.95 12.34
N ILE A 131 -7.47 5.86 11.07
CA ILE A 131 -7.45 4.60 10.29
C ILE A 131 -6.00 4.21 9.97
N ALA A 132 -5.16 5.16 9.54
CA ALA A 132 -3.74 4.93 9.27
C ALA A 132 -2.98 4.41 10.50
N GLU A 133 -3.19 5.03 11.66
CA GLU A 133 -2.59 4.59 12.94
C GLU A 133 -3.07 3.18 13.33
N ARG A 134 -4.36 2.88 13.16
CA ARG A 134 -4.91 1.55 13.45
C ARG A 134 -4.29 0.49 12.56
N ALA A 135 -4.16 0.76 11.27
CA ALA A 135 -3.53 -0.16 10.32
C ALA A 135 -2.04 -0.37 10.66
N ALA A 136 -1.30 0.68 11.00
CA ALA A 136 0.09 0.58 11.43
C ALA A 136 0.25 -0.26 12.69
N LYS A 137 -0.59 -0.06 13.70
CA LYS A 137 -0.61 -0.86 14.93
C LYS A 137 -0.91 -2.33 14.65
N TRP A 138 -1.84 -2.61 13.73
CA TRP A 138 -2.13 -3.98 13.31
C TRP A 138 -0.92 -4.64 12.66
N VAL A 139 -0.24 -3.96 11.72
CA VAL A 139 0.96 -4.50 11.05
C VAL A 139 2.09 -4.71 12.05
N LEU A 140 2.34 -3.79 12.96
CA LEU A 140 3.34 -3.94 14.03
C LEU A 140 3.05 -5.16 14.92
N ALA A 141 1.78 -5.42 15.24
CA ALA A 141 1.39 -6.55 16.07
C ALA A 141 1.45 -7.91 15.33
N ASN A 142 1.16 -7.93 14.02
CA ASN A 142 0.92 -9.17 13.28
C ASN A 142 1.98 -9.50 12.21
N ARG A 143 2.81 -8.53 11.80
CA ARG A 143 3.79 -8.69 10.72
C ARG A 143 5.23 -8.36 11.11
N ALA A 144 5.45 -7.73 12.27
CA ALA A 144 6.82 -7.44 12.73
C ALA A 144 7.60 -8.75 13.00
N LEU A 145 8.85 -8.74 12.58
CA LEU A 145 9.82 -9.80 12.86
C LEU A 145 10.59 -9.49 14.15
N PRO A 146 11.11 -10.52 14.87
CA PRO A 146 11.90 -10.30 16.08
C PRO A 146 13.14 -9.41 15.87
N ASP A 147 13.70 -9.46 14.66
CA ASP A 147 14.88 -8.68 14.22
C ASP A 147 14.52 -7.34 13.59
N ARG A 148 13.29 -6.83 13.81
CA ARG A 148 12.83 -5.47 13.52
C ARG A 148 12.41 -5.18 12.07
N GLY A 149 12.40 -6.21 11.21
CA GLY A 149 11.81 -6.13 9.87
C GLY A 149 10.35 -6.51 9.86
N PHE A 150 9.80 -6.63 8.66
CA PHE A 150 8.41 -7.06 8.46
C PHE A 150 8.35 -8.24 7.52
N ARG A 151 7.56 -9.26 7.87
CA ARG A 151 7.18 -10.33 6.96
C ARG A 151 6.06 -9.86 6.04
N HIS A 152 5.98 -10.42 4.84
CA HIS A 152 4.98 -10.06 3.85
C HIS A 152 3.56 -10.44 4.33
N GLY A 153 3.35 -11.71 4.60
CA GLY A 153 2.07 -12.29 5.03
C GLY A 153 2.21 -13.29 6.14
N ASP A 154 1.20 -14.15 6.31
CA ASP A 154 1.21 -15.19 7.34
C ASP A 154 2.15 -16.35 7.03
N LYS A 155 2.40 -16.61 5.75
CA LYS A 155 3.13 -17.78 5.25
C LYS A 155 4.17 -17.38 4.21
N ASP A 156 5.17 -16.61 4.62
CA ASP A 156 6.28 -16.26 3.74
C ASP A 156 7.18 -17.47 3.48
N ARG A 157 7.25 -17.90 2.22
CA ARG A 157 8.11 -19.02 1.80
C ARG A 157 9.44 -18.60 1.20
N GLY A 158 9.65 -17.32 0.96
CA GLY A 158 10.85 -16.81 0.26
C GLY A 158 11.36 -15.49 0.82
N GLY A 159 10.80 -15.01 1.94
CA GLY A 159 11.17 -13.76 2.60
C GLY A 159 12.26 -13.96 3.67
N PRO A 160 12.55 -12.90 4.44
CA PRO A 160 11.88 -11.59 4.35
C PRO A 160 12.21 -10.84 3.08
N PHE A 161 11.25 -10.00 2.63
CA PHE A 161 11.40 -9.15 1.45
C PHE A 161 11.70 -7.71 1.85
N LEU A 162 12.61 -7.07 1.12
CA LEU A 162 13.04 -5.69 1.35
C LEU A 162 11.86 -4.71 1.28
N GLY A 163 10.99 -4.87 0.27
CA GLY A 163 9.87 -3.97 0.00
C GLY A 163 8.88 -3.84 1.16
N ASP A 164 8.66 -4.91 1.94
CA ASP A 164 7.77 -4.86 3.10
C ASP A 164 8.30 -3.93 4.19
N THR A 165 9.59 -4.08 4.50
CA THR A 165 10.23 -3.25 5.54
C THR A 165 10.39 -1.81 5.09
N VAL A 166 10.71 -1.56 3.83
CA VAL A 166 10.84 -0.20 3.30
C VAL A 166 9.49 0.52 3.28
N ALA A 167 8.42 -0.14 2.82
CA ALA A 167 7.09 0.46 2.77
C ALA A 167 6.57 0.78 4.18
N MET A 168 6.74 -0.14 5.13
CA MET A 168 6.35 0.12 6.51
C MET A 168 7.24 1.18 7.18
N GLY A 169 8.55 1.15 6.95
CA GLY A 169 9.46 2.18 7.46
C GLY A 169 9.05 3.58 7.00
N GLN A 170 8.73 3.74 5.72
CA GLN A 170 8.23 5.02 5.18
C GLN A 170 6.88 5.41 5.83
N ALA A 171 5.95 4.49 5.96
CA ALA A 171 4.65 4.74 6.58
C ALA A 171 4.78 5.20 8.05
N LEU A 172 5.71 4.60 8.79
CA LEU A 172 6.00 4.99 10.17
C LEU A 172 6.62 6.39 10.26
N LEU A 173 7.47 6.79 9.31
CA LEU A 173 7.97 8.17 9.21
C LEU A 173 6.87 9.16 8.85
N ASP A 174 5.98 8.81 7.93
CA ASP A 174 4.84 9.63 7.55
C ASP A 174 3.92 9.86 8.78
N LEU A 175 3.64 8.81 9.57
CA LEU A 175 2.90 8.92 10.84
C LEU A 175 3.62 9.79 11.87
N TYR A 176 4.94 9.62 12.02
CA TYR A 176 5.72 10.49 12.90
C TYR A 176 5.62 11.96 12.49
N ALA A 177 5.75 12.25 11.21
CA ALA A 177 5.65 13.62 10.69
C ALA A 177 4.27 14.24 10.95
N ALA A 178 3.19 13.46 10.86
CA ALA A 178 1.84 13.92 11.08
C ALA A 178 1.46 14.08 12.57
N THR A 179 2.04 13.25 13.47
CA THR A 179 1.62 13.18 14.88
C THR A 179 2.63 13.72 15.87
N GLY A 180 3.92 13.73 15.51
CA GLY A 180 5.02 14.01 16.43
C GLY A 180 5.31 12.88 17.44
N ASP A 181 4.59 11.75 17.36
CA ASP A 181 4.75 10.62 18.26
C ASP A 181 6.06 9.87 17.97
N ARG A 182 6.98 9.91 18.92
CA ARG A 182 8.34 9.33 18.79
C ARG A 182 8.37 7.82 18.72
N ASP A 183 7.32 7.12 19.11
CA ASP A 183 7.25 5.67 19.01
C ASP A 183 7.20 5.22 17.54
N TRP A 184 6.57 6.03 16.67
CA TRP A 184 6.62 5.81 15.22
C TRP A 184 8.05 5.99 14.67
N LEU A 185 8.76 7.05 15.09
CA LEU A 185 10.15 7.28 14.68
C LEU A 185 11.06 6.15 15.15
N ALA A 186 10.94 5.72 16.41
CA ALA A 186 11.72 4.61 16.94
C ALA A 186 11.47 3.30 16.17
N SER A 187 10.23 3.07 15.75
CA SER A 187 9.87 1.91 14.94
C SER A 187 10.41 2.02 13.51
N ALA A 188 10.41 3.22 12.92
CA ALA A 188 11.02 3.48 11.61
C ALA A 188 12.53 3.30 11.63
N ALA A 189 13.22 3.74 12.70
CA ALA A 189 14.66 3.54 12.87
C ALA A 189 15.02 2.03 12.90
N LYS A 190 14.25 1.23 13.64
CA LYS A 190 14.41 -0.23 13.66
C LYS A 190 14.21 -0.87 12.27
N ALA A 191 13.25 -0.37 11.48
CA ALA A 191 13.07 -0.80 10.11
C ALA A 191 14.28 -0.42 9.23
N GLY A 192 14.88 0.75 9.45
CA GLY A 192 16.10 1.19 8.77
C GLY A 192 17.31 0.26 9.07
N ASP A 193 17.49 -0.12 10.33
CA ASP A 193 18.51 -1.09 10.74
C ASP A 193 18.32 -2.43 10.00
N PHE A 194 17.08 -2.88 9.88
CA PHE A 194 16.78 -4.12 9.18
C PHE A 194 17.00 -4.02 7.67
N VAL A 195 16.64 -2.89 7.04
CA VAL A 195 16.92 -2.62 5.62
C VAL A 195 18.41 -2.73 5.33
N ALA A 196 19.28 -2.24 6.21
CA ALA A 196 20.73 -2.33 6.04
C ALA A 196 21.23 -3.77 5.89
N THR A 197 20.52 -4.75 6.45
CA THR A 197 20.88 -6.18 6.34
C THR A 197 20.67 -6.79 4.94
N PHE A 198 20.01 -6.08 4.03
CA PHE A 198 19.84 -6.49 2.63
C PHE A 198 20.94 -5.94 1.71
N ARG A 199 21.87 -5.15 2.26
CA ARG A 199 22.94 -4.54 1.48
C ARG A 199 23.84 -5.59 0.86
N ASP A 200 24.15 -5.40 -0.42
CA ASP A 200 25.17 -6.18 -1.11
C ASP A 200 26.54 -5.46 -1.04
N GLU A 201 27.60 -6.22 -0.87
CA GLU A 201 28.99 -5.69 -0.84
C GLU A 201 29.38 -4.98 -2.14
N THR A 202 28.83 -5.41 -3.26
CA THR A 202 29.06 -4.78 -4.58
C THR A 202 28.20 -3.54 -4.84
N GLY A 203 27.37 -3.14 -3.85
CA GLY A 203 26.47 -1.98 -3.91
C GLY A 203 25.00 -2.35 -4.13
N GLY A 204 24.14 -1.51 -3.61
CA GLY A 204 22.68 -1.69 -3.64
C GLY A 204 22.18 -2.70 -2.61
N PHE A 205 20.91 -3.07 -2.75
CA PHE A 205 20.17 -3.92 -1.81
C PHE A 205 19.48 -5.06 -2.55
N PHE A 206 19.57 -6.27 -2.01
CA PHE A 206 18.82 -7.40 -2.52
C PHE A 206 17.33 -7.26 -2.20
N THR A 207 16.47 -7.71 -3.11
CA THR A 207 15.00 -7.68 -2.95
C THR A 207 14.52 -8.62 -1.84
N SER A 208 15.26 -9.71 -1.58
CA SER A 208 14.93 -10.70 -0.55
C SER A 208 16.19 -11.30 0.05
N LYS A 209 16.06 -11.87 1.25
CA LYS A 209 17.10 -12.75 1.81
C LYS A 209 16.89 -14.16 1.30
N THR A 210 17.97 -14.83 0.93
CA THR A 210 17.95 -16.27 0.66
C THR A 210 17.99 -17.05 1.96
N SER A 211 17.11 -18.01 2.13
CA SER A 211 17.21 -19.02 3.19
C SER A 211 18.12 -20.17 2.77
N GLU A 212 18.73 -20.87 3.73
CA GLU A 212 19.47 -22.10 3.46
C GLU A 212 18.59 -23.09 2.69
N GLY A 213 19.17 -23.72 1.65
CA GLY A 213 18.44 -24.67 0.81
C GLY A 213 17.65 -24.06 -0.34
N THR A 214 17.67 -22.72 -0.52
CA THR A 214 17.04 -22.08 -1.68
C THR A 214 17.77 -22.48 -2.96
N ALA A 215 17.04 -23.00 -3.96
CA ALA A 215 17.58 -23.49 -5.22
C ALA A 215 16.99 -22.79 -6.45
N GLY A 216 17.61 -22.96 -7.61
CA GLY A 216 17.14 -22.42 -8.86
C GLY A 216 17.20 -20.89 -8.92
N VAL A 217 16.18 -20.29 -9.49
CA VAL A 217 16.10 -18.82 -9.69
C VAL A 217 16.10 -18.03 -8.38
N PHE A 218 15.67 -18.65 -7.29
CA PHE A 218 15.62 -18.02 -5.96
C PHE A 218 16.96 -18.08 -5.20
N ALA A 219 17.94 -18.81 -5.69
CA ALA A 219 19.26 -18.91 -5.06
C ALA A 219 20.07 -17.59 -5.18
N LYS A 220 19.69 -16.73 -6.12
CA LYS A 220 20.31 -15.40 -6.31
C LYS A 220 19.21 -14.34 -6.25
N PRO A 221 19.04 -13.64 -5.13
CA PRO A 221 18.07 -12.57 -5.03
C PRO A 221 18.40 -11.45 -6.02
N ALA A 222 17.36 -10.90 -6.64
CA ALA A 222 17.49 -9.78 -7.57
C ALA A 222 17.73 -8.47 -6.83
N LYS A 223 18.21 -7.46 -7.57
CA LYS A 223 18.22 -6.06 -7.17
C LYS A 223 17.30 -5.29 -8.11
N LEU A 224 16.07 -5.02 -7.67
CA LEU A 224 15.10 -4.29 -8.46
C LEU A 224 15.33 -2.78 -8.31
N ILE A 225 15.30 -2.05 -9.42
CA ILE A 225 15.54 -0.59 -9.42
C ILE A 225 14.53 0.15 -8.54
N ASP A 226 13.28 -0.30 -8.53
CA ASP A 226 12.22 0.30 -7.70
C ASP A 226 12.53 0.16 -6.21
N ASP A 227 13.03 -0.99 -5.78
CA ASP A 227 13.45 -1.19 -4.39
C ASP A 227 14.62 -0.26 -4.02
N GLN A 228 15.61 -0.07 -4.91
CA GLN A 228 16.74 0.84 -4.67
C GLN A 228 16.24 2.28 -4.48
N ILE A 229 15.30 2.73 -5.32
CA ILE A 229 14.71 4.07 -5.21
C ILE A 229 13.93 4.22 -3.90
N GLN A 230 13.14 3.22 -3.52
CA GLN A 230 12.37 3.27 -2.27
C GLN A 230 13.28 3.26 -1.03
N VAL A 231 14.33 2.44 -1.02
CA VAL A 231 15.35 2.46 0.05
C VAL A 231 15.99 3.84 0.13
N ALA A 232 16.43 4.42 -0.99
CA ALA A 232 17.07 5.73 -1.01
C ALA A 232 16.15 6.83 -0.44
N ARG A 233 14.87 6.81 -0.79
CA ARG A 233 13.86 7.74 -0.26
C ARG A 233 13.66 7.57 1.24
N PHE A 234 13.44 6.34 1.69
CA PHE A 234 13.22 6.02 3.09
C PHE A 234 14.44 6.40 3.95
N MET A 235 15.64 5.97 3.57
CA MET A 235 16.87 6.25 4.33
C MET A 235 17.22 7.74 4.34
N ASN A 236 17.01 8.46 3.23
CA ASN A 236 17.20 9.90 3.19
C ASN A 236 16.21 10.65 4.11
N MET A 237 14.96 10.19 4.18
CA MET A 237 13.98 10.77 5.08
C MET A 237 14.32 10.45 6.54
N LEU A 238 14.65 9.20 6.86
CA LEU A 238 15.04 8.77 8.20
C LEU A 238 16.27 9.54 8.72
N ASN A 239 17.23 9.85 7.85
CA ASN A 239 18.45 10.60 8.23
C ASN A 239 18.18 12.08 8.57
N ARG A 240 16.99 12.60 8.29
CA ARG A 240 16.61 13.99 8.61
C ARG A 240 16.05 14.14 10.02
N TYR A 241 15.67 13.03 10.66
CA TYR A 241 15.13 12.98 12.00
C TYR A 241 16.14 12.40 13.01
#